data_22c7b0287f173490a39e35b474a525a9
#
_entry.id   22c7b0287f173490a39e35b474a525a9
#
_cell.length_a   1.000
_cell.length_b   1.000
_cell.length_c   1.000
_cell.angle_alpha   90.00
_cell.angle_beta   90.00
_cell.angle_gamma   90.00
#
_symmetry.space_group_name_H-M   'P 1'
#
loop_
_entity.id
_entity.type
_entity.pdbx_description
1 polymer ?
#
loop_
_entity_poly.entity_id
_entity_poly.type
_entity_poly.pdbx_seq_one_letter_code
_entity_poly.pdbx_strand_id
1 'polypeptide(L)'
;ISNYPNPFTSSTVITFKTAGGHTLIQVLDASGRVVANLTDKDYPAGTYTIVFNSGSLPSGMYYARLQNMTIQQVRPMMKARP
;
A
#
# COMPACT_ATOMS: atom_id res chain seq x y z
N ILE A 1 5.70 7.24 1.21
CA ILE A 1 4.70 6.24 1.57
C ILE A 1 5.08 5.54 2.86
N SER A 2 4.14 5.41 3.76
CA SER A 2 4.33 4.73 5.03
C SER A 2 3.05 3.99 5.40
N ASN A 3 3.14 3.09 6.38
CA ASN A 3 1.95 2.40 6.87
C ASN A 3 2.03 2.22 8.38
N TYR A 4 0.88 2.24 9.02
CA TYR A 4 0.78 2.07 10.47
C TYR A 4 -0.56 1.40 10.81
N PRO A 5 -0.56 0.40 11.68
CA PRO A 5 0.60 -0.22 12.33
C PRO A 5 1.42 -1.10 11.36
N ASN A 6 2.69 -1.30 11.72
CA ASN A 6 3.59 -2.20 11.00
C ASN A 6 4.55 -2.82 12.03
N PRO A 7 4.43 -4.09 12.42
CA PRO A 7 3.51 -5.09 11.84
C PRO A 7 2.04 -4.82 12.11
N PHE A 8 1.18 -5.40 11.27
CA PHE A 8 -0.27 -5.33 11.43
C PHE A 8 -0.85 -6.76 11.47
N THR A 9 -2.07 -6.90 11.98
CA THR A 9 -2.72 -8.21 12.05
C THR A 9 -3.84 -8.37 11.02
N SER A 10 -4.75 -7.39 10.93
CA SER A 10 -5.86 -7.46 9.98
C SER A 10 -5.87 -6.31 9.00
N SER A 11 -5.50 -5.11 9.44
CA SER A 11 -5.50 -3.93 8.57
C SER A 11 -4.39 -2.98 8.95
N THR A 12 -4.03 -2.13 8.01
CA THR A 12 -3.07 -1.06 8.21
C THR A 12 -3.51 0.15 7.41
N VAL A 13 -3.14 1.34 7.87
CA VAL A 13 -3.42 2.59 7.17
C VAL A 13 -2.17 2.98 6.40
N ILE A 14 -2.31 3.11 5.09
CA ILE A 14 -1.21 3.54 4.22
C ILE A 14 -1.37 5.04 4.00
N THR A 15 -0.31 5.78 4.32
CA THR A 15 -0.24 7.23 4.10
C THR A 15 0.70 7.49 2.94
N PHE A 16 0.25 8.28 1.97
CA PHE A 16 1.06 8.62 0.82
C PHE A 16 0.92 10.09 0.47
N LYS A 17 1.98 10.63 -0.13
CA LYS A 17 2.03 12.00 -0.58
C LYS A 17 2.20 12.01 -2.09
N THR A 18 1.45 12.85 -2.77
CA THR A 18 1.55 13.00 -4.21
C THR A 18 1.63 14.47 -4.61
N ALA A 19 2.39 14.73 -5.65
CA ALA A 19 2.46 16.06 -6.27
C ALA A 19 1.30 16.33 -7.23
N GLY A 20 0.36 15.39 -7.32
CA GLY A 20 -0.78 15.46 -8.24
C GLY A 20 -0.61 14.48 -9.40
N GLY A 21 -1.71 14.18 -10.06
CA GLY A 21 -1.75 13.29 -11.21
C GLY A 21 -2.23 11.89 -10.87
N HIS A 22 -2.14 11.01 -11.86
CA HIS A 22 -2.63 9.64 -11.71
C HIS A 22 -1.74 8.86 -10.74
N THR A 23 -2.35 8.21 -9.76
CA THR A 23 -1.64 7.47 -8.73
C THR A 23 -2.23 6.07 -8.62
N LEU A 24 -1.36 5.07 -8.69
CA LEU A 24 -1.70 3.67 -8.54
C LEU A 24 -1.00 3.13 -7.28
N ILE A 25 -1.76 2.53 -6.37
CA ILE A 25 -1.20 1.84 -5.22
C ILE A 25 -1.69 0.41 -5.23
N GLN A 26 -0.74 -0.52 -5.22
CA GLN A 26 -0.99 -1.94 -5.21
C GLN A 26 -0.26 -2.58 -4.04
N VAL A 27 -0.80 -3.69 -3.55
CA VAL A 27 -0.12 -4.52 -2.57
C VAL A 27 0.30 -5.81 -3.26
N LEU A 28 1.57 -6.17 -3.08
CA LEU A 28 2.16 -7.38 -3.63
C LEU A 28 2.55 -8.32 -2.51
N ASP A 29 2.50 -9.62 -2.77
CA ASP A 29 3.03 -10.61 -1.83
C ASP A 29 4.54 -10.79 -2.02
N ALA A 30 5.14 -11.69 -1.24
CA ALA A 30 6.59 -11.91 -1.28
C ALA A 30 7.08 -12.45 -2.62
N SER A 31 6.21 -13.04 -3.43
CA SER A 31 6.57 -13.52 -4.76
C SER A 31 6.48 -12.43 -5.83
N GLY A 32 5.98 -11.26 -5.48
CA GLY A 32 5.78 -10.16 -6.42
C GLY A 32 4.41 -10.16 -7.08
N ARG A 33 3.51 -11.03 -6.65
CA ARG A 33 2.16 -11.08 -7.22
C ARG A 33 1.27 -10.01 -6.59
N VAL A 34 0.49 -9.33 -7.40
CA VAL A 34 -0.45 -8.34 -6.91
C VAL A 34 -1.61 -9.04 -6.20
N VAL A 35 -1.81 -8.71 -4.92
CA VAL A 35 -2.89 -9.27 -4.11
C VAL A 35 -4.00 -8.28 -3.83
N ALA A 36 -3.76 -6.98 -4.04
CA ALA A 36 -4.80 -5.96 -3.89
C ALA A 36 -4.46 -4.73 -4.72
N ASN A 37 -5.51 -4.10 -5.27
CA ASN A 37 -5.43 -2.80 -5.91
C ASN A 37 -6.15 -1.82 -5.00
N LEU A 38 -5.42 -0.90 -4.38
CA LEU A 38 -5.99 -0.01 -3.38
C LEU A 38 -6.54 1.27 -3.98
N THR A 39 -5.84 1.84 -4.94
CA THR A 39 -6.31 3.02 -5.65
C THR A 39 -5.69 3.09 -7.04
N ASP A 40 -6.42 3.68 -7.97
CA ASP A 40 -6.00 3.82 -9.37
C ASP A 40 -6.80 4.98 -9.94
N LYS A 41 -6.38 6.21 -9.62
CA LYS A 41 -7.11 7.40 -10.05
C LYS A 41 -6.24 8.65 -9.93
N ASP A 42 -6.75 9.74 -10.45
CA ASP A 42 -6.10 11.04 -10.33
C ASP A 42 -6.32 11.64 -8.94
N TYR A 43 -5.27 12.23 -8.40
CA TYR A 43 -5.30 12.93 -7.11
C TYR A 43 -4.79 14.35 -7.27
N PRO A 44 -5.43 15.33 -6.63
CA PRO A 44 -4.76 16.63 -6.42
C PRO A 44 -3.52 16.47 -5.54
N ALA A 45 -2.58 17.39 -5.66
CA ALA A 45 -1.41 17.39 -4.79
C ALA A 45 -1.84 17.41 -3.32
N GLY A 46 -1.20 16.59 -2.50
CA GLY A 46 -1.53 16.50 -1.07
C GLY A 46 -1.09 15.20 -0.44
N THR A 47 -1.50 15.03 0.81
CA THR A 47 -1.25 13.83 1.59
C THR A 47 -2.58 13.12 1.83
N TYR A 48 -2.58 11.80 1.60
CA TYR A 48 -3.79 10.98 1.67
C TYR A 48 -3.54 9.73 2.47
N THR A 49 -4.63 9.15 2.95
CA THR A 49 -4.59 7.86 3.63
C THR A 49 -5.54 6.89 2.95
N ILE A 50 -5.17 5.61 2.96
CA ILE A 50 -6.03 4.55 2.46
C ILE A 50 -5.84 3.31 3.34
N VAL A 51 -6.94 2.61 3.62
CA VAL A 51 -6.89 1.43 4.46
C VAL A 51 -6.64 0.20 3.60
N PHE A 52 -5.65 -0.60 3.99
CA PHE A 52 -5.46 -1.93 3.45
C PHE A 52 -6.00 -2.94 4.45
N ASN A 53 -7.06 -3.63 4.07
CA ASN A 53 -7.63 -4.72 4.86
C ASN A 53 -7.16 -6.03 4.24
N SER A 54 -6.30 -6.74 4.97
CA SER A 54 -5.69 -7.96 4.45
C SER A 54 -6.62 -9.17 4.45
N GLY A 55 -7.73 -9.10 5.19
CA GLY A 55 -8.69 -10.18 5.23
C GLY A 55 -8.06 -11.52 5.57
N SER A 56 -8.26 -12.50 4.69
CA SER A 56 -7.78 -13.87 4.88
C SER A 56 -6.39 -14.11 4.29
N LEU A 57 -5.68 -13.08 3.84
CA LEU A 57 -4.32 -13.27 3.35
C LEU A 57 -3.42 -13.85 4.43
N PRO A 58 -2.50 -14.77 4.08
CA PRO A 58 -1.59 -15.37 5.06
C PRO A 58 -0.70 -14.31 5.72
N SER A 59 -0.23 -14.59 6.93
CA SER A 59 0.80 -13.79 7.57
C SER A 59 2.10 -13.88 6.77
N GLY A 60 2.90 -12.82 6.80
CA GLY A 60 4.16 -12.75 6.06
C GLY A 60 4.42 -11.35 5.54
N MET A 61 5.37 -11.28 4.63
CA MET A 61 5.77 -10.00 4.04
C MET A 61 4.89 -9.63 2.86
N TYR A 62 4.52 -8.35 2.83
CA TYR A 62 3.82 -7.73 1.72
C TYR A 62 4.51 -6.42 1.37
N TYR A 63 4.24 -5.91 0.18
CA TYR A 63 4.86 -4.67 -0.30
C TYR A 63 3.78 -3.75 -0.84
N ALA A 64 3.72 -2.54 -0.31
CA ALA A 64 2.89 -1.48 -0.90
C ALA A 64 3.72 -0.79 -1.97
N ARG A 65 3.21 -0.78 -3.19
CA ARG A 65 3.87 -0.14 -4.33
C ARG A 65 3.03 1.02 -4.81
N LEU A 66 3.62 2.21 -4.75
CA LEU A 66 3.02 3.42 -5.29
C LEU A 66 3.68 3.74 -6.62
N GLN A 67 2.86 3.93 -7.64
CA GLN A 67 3.32 4.41 -8.96
C GLN A 67 2.58 5.69 -9.31
N ASN A 68 3.34 6.68 -9.69
CA ASN A 68 2.87 7.95 -10.23
C ASN A 68 3.68 8.21 -11.50
N MET A 69 3.32 9.21 -12.29
CA MET A 69 3.97 9.46 -13.59
C MET A 69 5.49 9.59 -13.50
N THR A 70 6.01 10.08 -12.37
CA THR A 70 7.44 10.41 -12.24
C THR A 70 8.15 9.59 -11.20
N ILE A 71 7.46 8.92 -10.28
CA ILE A 71 8.08 8.19 -9.18
C ILE A 71 7.43 6.83 -8.97
N GLN A 72 8.24 5.93 -8.43
CA GLN A 72 7.78 4.65 -7.93
C GLN A 72 8.40 4.43 -6.56
N GLN A 73 7.56 4.09 -5.59
CA GLN A 73 7.99 3.81 -4.22
C GLN A 73 7.46 2.46 -3.80
N VAL A 74 8.27 1.74 -3.03
CA VAL A 74 7.89 0.44 -2.48
C VAL A 74 8.17 0.46 -0.99
N ARG A 75 7.19 0.01 -0.20
CA ARG A 75 7.30 -0.04 1.25
C ARG A 75 7.00 -1.45 1.75
N PRO A 76 7.95 -2.11 2.44
CA PRO A 76 7.65 -3.42 3.03
C PRO A 76 6.68 -3.29 4.19
N MET A 77 5.78 -4.26 4.29
CA MET A 77 4.79 -4.36 5.35
C MET A 77 4.78 -5.79 5.89
N MET A 78 4.70 -5.94 7.20
CA MET A 78 4.66 -7.26 7.83
C MET A 78 3.26 -7.53 8.37
N LYS A 79 2.63 -8.60 7.90
CA LYS A 79 1.40 -9.11 8.51
C LYS A 79 1.75 -10.17 9.54
N ALA A 80 1.52 -9.86 10.80
CA ALA A 80 1.73 -10.76 11.91
C ALA A 80 0.51 -11.67 12.08
N ARG A 81 0.70 -12.77 12.80
CA ARG A 81 -0.43 -13.63 13.19
C ARG A 81 -1.32 -12.90 14.19
N PRO A 82 -2.65 -13.09 14.06
CA PRO A 82 -3.58 -12.53 15.04
C PRO A 82 -3.32 -13.08 16.43
#